data_364865a49a4a67c93b698a700fa53258
#
_entry.id   364865a49a4a67c93b698a700fa53258
#
_cell.length_a   1.000
_cell.length_b   1.000
_cell.length_c   1.000
_cell.angle_alpha   90.00
_cell.angle_beta   90.00
_cell.angle_gamma   90.00
#
_symmetry.space_group_name_H-M   'P 1'
#
loop_
_entity.id
_entity.type
_entity.pdbx_description
1 polymer ?
#
loop_
_entity_poly.entity_id
_entity_poly.type
_entity_poly.pdbx_seq_one_letter_code
_entity_poly.pdbx_strand_id
1 'polypeptide(L)'
;MEYLKLIRVKHYLKNFLVFLPAIFSGMLFDNNILIKAIIMFLAFSFTASIIYVINDINDLENDRKHPIKKNRPLASGKISKNKAVVTIFLLIFLIIGLLYFAGFLFDFSSLILIIYFIINLGYSFGLKNIPLVDITILALGFVLRVTYGGVGLEIDISNWLFLTILSVSFYMALGKRRNELIKNGSDSRKVLKSYNKDFLDKNMYMFLALTIVFYSLWAVSAFNNEVFKYSIVLVIVILLKYSMDVEGDNFGDPIEVITHDKGLLVLGIIYISFVFI
;
A
#
# COMPACT_ATOMS: atom_id res chain seq x y z
N MET A 1 20.34 6.89 11.40
CA MET A 1 19.91 5.86 10.42
C MET A 1 18.97 4.79 11.03
N GLU A 2 19.17 4.35 12.27
CA GLU A 2 18.33 3.27 12.86
C GLU A 2 16.85 3.67 13.09
N TYR A 3 16.57 4.94 13.44
CA TYR A 3 15.20 5.42 13.55
C TYR A 3 14.45 5.41 12.20
N LEU A 4 15.09 5.76 11.09
CA LEU A 4 14.50 5.67 9.75
C LEU A 4 14.15 4.22 9.35
N LYS A 5 14.94 3.25 9.83
CA LYS A 5 14.63 1.83 9.68
C LYS A 5 13.48 1.40 10.59
N LEU A 6 13.41 1.92 11.82
CA LEU A 6 12.33 1.63 12.77
C LEU A 6 10.97 2.09 12.21
N ILE A 7 10.87 3.34 11.74
CA ILE A 7 9.65 3.91 11.15
C ILE A 7 9.41 3.45 9.71
N ARG A 8 10.33 2.64 9.14
CA ARG A 8 10.23 2.02 7.80
C ARG A 8 9.95 3.01 6.67
N VAL A 9 10.74 4.09 6.58
CA VAL A 9 10.58 5.12 5.53
C VAL A 9 10.53 4.53 4.11
N LYS A 10 11.24 3.43 3.82
CA LYS A 10 11.15 2.74 2.52
C LYS A 10 9.72 2.32 2.15
N HIS A 11 8.86 2.04 3.12
CA HIS A 11 7.46 1.68 2.89
C HIS A 11 6.55 2.88 2.61
N TYR A 12 7.04 4.12 2.76
CA TYR A 12 6.29 5.33 2.40
C TYR A 12 5.95 5.37 0.91
N LEU A 13 6.69 4.64 0.07
CA LEU A 13 6.37 4.49 -1.34
C LEU A 13 4.91 4.05 -1.58
N LYS A 14 4.37 3.15 -0.74
CA LYS A 14 2.94 2.74 -0.82
C LYS A 14 1.99 3.92 -0.55
N ASN A 15 2.41 4.88 0.24
CA ASN A 15 1.57 6.00 0.66
C ASN A 15 1.47 7.09 -0.41
N PHE A 16 2.29 7.04 -1.49
CA PHE A 16 2.10 7.89 -2.66
C PHE A 16 0.71 7.69 -3.32
N LEU A 17 0.03 6.60 -3.04
CA LEU A 17 -1.36 6.39 -3.44
C LEU A 17 -2.32 7.46 -2.90
N VAL A 18 -1.96 8.19 -1.84
CA VAL A 18 -2.72 9.36 -1.34
C VAL A 18 -2.79 10.47 -2.39
N PHE A 19 -1.79 10.58 -3.27
CA PHE A 19 -1.76 11.58 -4.34
C PHE A 19 -2.58 11.19 -5.57
N LEU A 20 -3.00 9.92 -5.73
CA LEU A 20 -3.67 9.46 -6.95
C LEU A 20 -4.90 10.29 -7.34
N PRO A 21 -5.80 10.70 -6.42
CA PRO A 21 -6.93 11.54 -6.78
C PRO A 21 -6.47 12.88 -7.40
N ALA A 22 -5.47 13.53 -6.81
CA ALA A 22 -4.93 14.79 -7.33
C ALA A 22 -4.20 14.63 -8.68
N ILE A 23 -3.52 13.49 -8.87
CA ILE A 23 -2.84 13.18 -10.15
C ILE A 23 -3.87 13.00 -11.25
N PHE A 24 -4.90 12.17 -11.02
CA PHE A 24 -5.87 11.83 -12.06
C PHE A 24 -6.95 12.90 -12.30
N SER A 25 -7.13 13.84 -11.37
CA SER A 25 -7.96 15.03 -11.59
C SER A 25 -7.21 16.16 -12.31
N GLY A 26 -5.90 16.03 -12.54
CA GLY A 26 -5.05 17.11 -13.08
C GLY A 26 -4.74 18.23 -12.09
N MET A 27 -5.17 18.11 -10.83
CA MET A 27 -5.03 19.15 -9.80
C MET A 27 -3.74 19.07 -8.99
N LEU A 28 -2.84 18.12 -9.31
CA LEU A 28 -1.62 17.88 -8.51
C LEU A 28 -0.74 19.15 -8.42
N PHE A 29 -0.71 19.98 -9.44
CA PHE A 29 0.13 21.18 -9.49
C PHE A 29 -0.55 22.45 -8.96
N ASP A 30 -1.81 22.36 -8.50
CA ASP A 30 -2.40 23.42 -7.69
C ASP A 30 -1.67 23.48 -6.34
N ASN A 31 -1.14 24.67 -6.00
CA ASN A 31 -0.33 24.83 -4.79
C ASN A 31 -1.08 24.43 -3.50
N ASN A 32 -2.38 24.74 -3.42
CA ASN A 32 -3.18 24.41 -2.23
C ASN A 32 -3.41 22.91 -2.14
N ILE A 33 -3.75 22.26 -3.26
CA ILE A 33 -3.95 20.81 -3.34
C ILE A 33 -2.64 20.08 -3.04
N LEU A 34 -1.53 20.53 -3.62
CA LEU A 34 -0.22 19.89 -3.39
C LEU A 34 0.20 19.95 -1.93
N ILE A 35 0.06 21.12 -1.26
CA ILE A 35 0.40 21.27 0.17
C ILE A 35 -0.49 20.35 1.02
N LYS A 36 -1.80 20.34 0.78
CA LYS A 36 -2.74 19.45 1.48
C LYS A 36 -2.36 17.98 1.27
N ALA A 37 -2.09 17.56 0.04
CA ALA A 37 -1.70 16.20 -0.31
C ALA A 37 -0.39 15.76 0.39
N ILE A 38 0.61 16.66 0.48
CA ILE A 38 1.86 16.41 1.21
C ILE A 38 1.58 16.20 2.70
N ILE A 39 0.76 17.05 3.32
CA ILE A 39 0.40 16.91 4.74
C ILE A 39 -0.31 15.59 4.98
N MET A 40 -1.27 15.23 4.13
CA MET A 40 -1.99 13.97 4.21
C MET A 40 -1.07 12.76 4.02
N PHE A 41 -0.16 12.82 3.05
CA PHE A 41 0.86 11.79 2.84
C PHE A 41 1.74 11.58 4.08
N LEU A 42 2.17 12.66 4.73
CA LEU A 42 2.97 12.59 5.94
C LEU A 42 2.16 12.02 7.11
N ALA A 43 0.92 12.48 7.31
CA ALA A 43 0.04 11.97 8.37
C ALA A 43 -0.24 10.46 8.19
N PHE A 44 -0.53 10.03 6.98
CA PHE A 44 -0.71 8.60 6.68
C PHE A 44 0.57 7.80 6.90
N SER A 45 1.72 8.34 6.48
CA SER A 45 3.03 7.70 6.63
C SER A 45 3.43 7.53 8.09
N PHE A 46 3.17 8.54 8.92
CA PHE A 46 3.43 8.47 10.36
C PHE A 46 2.47 7.49 11.04
N THR A 47 1.20 7.45 10.66
CA THR A 47 0.25 6.45 11.15
C THR A 47 0.70 5.03 10.80
N ALA A 48 1.13 4.79 9.57
CA ALA A 48 1.68 3.49 9.16
C ALA A 48 2.95 3.14 9.96
N SER A 49 3.80 4.13 10.26
CA SER A 49 5.01 3.93 11.07
C SER A 49 4.68 3.54 12.50
N ILE A 50 3.68 4.15 13.13
CA ILE A 50 3.20 3.76 14.47
C ILE A 50 2.80 2.29 14.48
N ILE A 51 2.02 1.85 13.47
CA ILE A 51 1.60 0.46 13.35
C ILE A 51 2.81 -0.48 13.25
N TYR A 52 3.82 -0.12 12.45
CA TYR A 52 5.05 -0.93 12.34
C TYR A 52 5.83 -1.01 13.65
N VAL A 53 5.94 0.10 14.37
CA VAL A 53 6.64 0.13 15.66
C VAL A 53 5.89 -0.70 16.70
N ILE A 54 4.56 -0.60 16.78
CA ILE A 54 3.72 -1.43 17.67
C ILE A 54 3.90 -2.92 17.32
N ASN A 55 3.87 -3.26 16.03
CA ASN A 55 4.08 -4.65 15.59
C ASN A 55 5.48 -5.17 15.95
N ASP A 56 6.53 -4.36 15.77
CA ASP A 56 7.90 -4.74 16.13
C ASP A 56 8.07 -4.89 17.66
N ILE A 57 7.32 -4.12 18.47
CA ILE A 57 7.28 -4.29 19.93
C ILE A 57 6.57 -5.61 20.31
N ASN A 58 5.44 -5.90 19.68
CA ASN A 58 4.63 -7.08 19.94
C ASN A 58 5.35 -8.38 19.53
N ASP A 59 6.04 -8.36 18.39
CA ASP A 59 6.73 -9.52 17.83
C ASP A 59 8.20 -9.65 18.29
N LEU A 60 8.67 -8.82 19.24
CA LEU A 60 10.08 -8.66 19.63
C LEU A 60 10.81 -9.99 19.89
N GLU A 61 10.24 -10.86 20.71
CA GLU A 61 10.87 -12.15 21.08
C GLU A 61 10.93 -13.11 19.88
N ASN A 62 9.93 -13.09 19.02
CA ASN A 62 9.89 -13.90 17.80
C ASN A 62 10.89 -13.37 16.76
N ASP A 63 11.00 -12.04 16.63
CA ASP A 63 11.91 -11.40 15.69
C ASP A 63 13.38 -11.64 16.06
N ARG A 64 13.72 -11.72 17.35
CA ARG A 64 15.06 -12.07 17.84
C ARG A 64 15.52 -13.46 17.38
N LYS A 65 14.59 -14.41 17.29
CA LYS A 65 14.87 -15.80 16.87
C LYS A 65 14.86 -15.98 15.36
N HIS A 66 14.33 -15.00 14.62
CA HIS A 66 14.17 -15.12 13.18
C HIS A 66 15.48 -14.81 12.43
N PRO A 67 15.91 -15.58 11.42
CA PRO A 67 17.20 -15.41 10.75
C PRO A 67 17.43 -14.02 10.15
N ILE A 68 16.39 -13.40 9.61
CA ILE A 68 16.47 -12.08 8.94
C ILE A 68 15.99 -10.96 9.87
N LYS A 69 14.86 -11.15 10.56
CA LYS A 69 14.21 -10.09 11.36
C LYS A 69 14.99 -9.73 12.63
N LYS A 70 15.90 -10.59 13.10
CA LYS A 70 16.82 -10.30 14.21
C LYS A 70 17.65 -9.02 13.98
N ASN A 71 17.81 -8.61 12.73
CA ASN A 71 18.54 -7.38 12.35
C ASN A 71 17.69 -6.10 12.44
N ARG A 72 16.38 -6.20 12.76
CA ARG A 72 15.52 -5.03 12.99
C ARG A 72 16.04 -4.21 14.18
N PRO A 73 15.88 -2.87 14.17
CA PRO A 73 16.43 -2.00 15.22
C PRO A 73 16.04 -2.39 16.64
N LEU A 74 14.79 -2.85 16.84
CA LEU A 74 14.29 -3.29 18.14
C LEU A 74 14.85 -4.67 18.52
N ALA A 75 14.76 -5.64 17.60
CA ALA A 75 15.21 -7.02 17.84
C ALA A 75 16.70 -7.11 18.11
N SER A 76 17.50 -6.32 17.38
CA SER A 76 18.95 -6.23 17.55
C SER A 76 19.41 -5.43 18.77
N GLY A 77 18.48 -4.78 19.50
CA GLY A 77 18.79 -3.96 20.67
C GLY A 77 19.39 -2.57 20.36
N LYS A 78 19.53 -2.19 19.08
CA LYS A 78 20.01 -0.85 18.69
C LYS A 78 19.10 0.28 19.14
N ILE A 79 17.80 0.01 19.23
CA ILE A 79 16.80 0.89 19.82
C ILE A 79 16.11 0.13 20.94
N SER A 80 16.08 0.72 22.15
CA SER A 80 15.38 0.12 23.28
C SER A 80 13.86 0.25 23.14
N LYS A 81 13.09 -0.63 23.82
CA LYS A 81 11.63 -0.60 23.83
C LYS A 81 11.09 0.76 24.28
N ASN A 82 11.70 1.38 25.32
CA ASN A 82 11.28 2.70 25.80
C ASN A 82 11.45 3.79 24.71
N LYS A 83 12.58 3.78 23.99
CA LYS A 83 12.82 4.72 22.88
C LYS A 83 11.81 4.51 21.74
N ALA A 84 11.41 3.27 21.46
CA ALA A 84 10.38 2.98 20.48
C ALA A 84 9.00 3.52 20.90
N VAL A 85 8.66 3.39 22.20
CA VAL A 85 7.40 3.97 22.75
C VAL A 85 7.43 5.50 22.67
N VAL A 86 8.55 6.14 23.01
CA VAL A 86 8.71 7.60 22.85
C VAL A 86 8.55 8.00 21.37
N THR A 87 9.07 7.20 20.44
CA THR A 87 8.88 7.46 18.99
C THR A 87 7.41 7.42 18.60
N ILE A 88 6.61 6.50 19.15
CA ILE A 88 5.16 6.46 18.91
C ILE A 88 4.49 7.76 19.36
N PHE A 89 4.76 8.22 20.58
CA PHE A 89 4.17 9.48 21.10
C PHE A 89 4.59 10.69 20.27
N LEU A 90 5.85 10.75 19.84
CA LEU A 90 6.33 11.81 18.95
C LEU A 90 5.58 11.80 17.61
N LEU A 91 5.39 10.63 17.00
CA LEU A 91 4.65 10.51 15.74
C LEU A 91 3.18 10.90 15.91
N ILE A 92 2.52 10.52 17.03
CA ILE A 92 1.15 10.94 17.33
C ILE A 92 1.08 12.47 17.44
N PHE A 93 2.01 13.09 18.16
CA PHE A 93 2.06 14.55 18.30
C PHE A 93 2.24 15.24 16.93
N LEU A 94 3.10 14.71 16.08
CA LEU A 94 3.32 15.23 14.72
C LEU A 94 2.06 15.08 13.85
N ILE A 95 1.34 13.94 13.92
CA ILE A 95 0.09 13.73 13.19
C ILE A 95 -0.96 14.75 13.63
N ILE A 96 -1.17 14.89 14.92
CA ILE A 96 -2.14 15.85 15.48
C ILE A 96 -1.79 17.27 15.04
N GLY A 97 -0.53 17.67 15.14
CA GLY A 97 -0.05 18.97 14.68
C GLY A 97 -0.30 19.20 13.18
N LEU A 98 0.08 18.27 12.33
CA LEU A 98 -0.12 18.34 10.87
C LEU A 98 -1.62 18.49 10.53
N LEU A 99 -2.46 17.64 11.10
CA LEU A 99 -3.90 17.65 10.84
C LEU A 99 -4.58 18.92 11.39
N TYR A 100 -4.15 19.40 12.55
CA TYR A 100 -4.67 20.64 13.14
C TYR A 100 -4.35 21.86 12.28
N PHE A 101 -3.09 22.05 11.89
CA PHE A 101 -2.65 23.19 11.07
C PHE A 101 -3.25 23.17 9.67
N ALA A 102 -3.54 21.99 9.12
CA ALA A 102 -4.18 21.84 7.81
C ALA A 102 -5.72 21.89 7.86
N GLY A 103 -6.34 21.96 9.03
CA GLY A 103 -7.79 21.95 9.20
C GLY A 103 -8.45 20.57 9.06
N PHE A 104 -7.67 19.49 9.04
CA PHE A 104 -8.17 18.12 8.83
C PHE A 104 -8.48 17.36 10.14
N LEU A 105 -8.19 17.93 11.32
CA LEU A 105 -8.25 17.16 12.58
C LEU A 105 -9.65 16.57 12.87
N PHE A 106 -10.70 17.29 12.49
CA PHE A 106 -12.11 16.89 12.66
C PHE A 106 -12.80 16.62 11.32
N ASP A 107 -12.04 16.50 10.25
CA ASP A 107 -12.55 16.20 8.92
C ASP A 107 -12.85 14.69 8.77
N PHE A 108 -13.74 14.36 7.82
CA PHE A 108 -14.08 12.97 7.53
C PHE A 108 -12.88 12.11 7.09
N SER A 109 -11.86 12.73 6.50
CA SER A 109 -10.61 12.06 6.15
C SER A 109 -9.89 11.50 7.39
N SER A 110 -9.93 12.18 8.54
CA SER A 110 -9.34 11.69 9.78
C SER A 110 -10.00 10.39 10.28
N LEU A 111 -11.31 10.20 10.02
CA LEU A 111 -11.98 8.94 10.31
C LEU A 111 -11.40 7.78 9.49
N ILE A 112 -11.09 8.02 8.21
CA ILE A 112 -10.46 7.02 7.34
C ILE A 112 -9.08 6.62 7.89
N LEU A 113 -8.31 7.59 8.37
CA LEU A 113 -7.01 7.35 8.99
C LEU A 113 -7.12 6.50 10.27
N ILE A 114 -8.13 6.78 11.10
CA ILE A 114 -8.45 5.99 12.30
C ILE A 114 -8.88 4.56 11.92
N ILE A 115 -9.75 4.40 10.92
CA ILE A 115 -10.17 3.08 10.42
C ILE A 115 -8.96 2.29 9.94
N TYR A 116 -8.07 2.92 9.15
CA TYR A 116 -6.83 2.29 8.71
C TYR A 116 -5.97 1.83 9.90
N PHE A 117 -5.82 2.68 10.92
CA PHE A 117 -5.07 2.36 12.12
C PHE A 117 -5.66 1.15 12.86
N ILE A 118 -6.98 1.17 13.14
CA ILE A 118 -7.68 0.10 13.87
C ILE A 118 -7.58 -1.24 13.13
N ILE A 119 -7.85 -1.26 11.81
CA ILE A 119 -7.79 -2.48 10.99
C ILE A 119 -6.39 -3.08 11.02
N ASN A 120 -5.35 -2.25 10.91
CA ASN A 120 -3.96 -2.74 10.90
C ASN A 120 -3.47 -3.15 12.30
N LEU A 121 -3.99 -2.53 13.38
CA LEU A 121 -3.79 -3.06 14.73
C LEU A 121 -4.42 -4.44 14.87
N GLY A 122 -5.69 -4.61 14.48
CA GLY A 122 -6.34 -5.91 14.47
C GLY A 122 -5.56 -6.96 13.67
N TYR A 123 -5.01 -6.57 12.51
CA TYR A 123 -4.11 -7.40 11.73
C TYR A 123 -2.88 -7.85 12.53
N SER A 124 -2.25 -6.93 13.24
CA SER A 124 -1.07 -7.22 14.06
C SER A 124 -1.39 -8.15 15.24
N PHE A 125 -2.59 -8.01 15.82
CA PHE A 125 -3.03 -8.79 16.98
C PHE A 125 -3.72 -10.12 16.66
N GLY A 126 -3.83 -10.51 15.39
CA GLY A 126 -4.28 -11.88 15.08
C GLY A 126 -5.11 -12.04 13.82
N LEU A 127 -5.78 -11.01 13.29
CA LEU A 127 -6.58 -11.09 12.07
C LEU A 127 -5.75 -11.58 10.86
N LYS A 128 -4.43 -11.37 10.88
CA LYS A 128 -3.48 -11.92 9.90
C LYS A 128 -3.45 -13.44 9.79
N ASN A 129 -4.07 -14.15 10.76
CA ASN A 129 -4.11 -15.61 10.80
C ASN A 129 -5.46 -16.18 10.33
N ILE A 130 -6.42 -15.32 10.00
CA ILE A 130 -7.76 -15.72 9.54
C ILE A 130 -7.75 -15.69 8.00
N PRO A 131 -8.05 -16.83 7.34
CA PRO A 131 -8.12 -16.92 5.89
C PRO A 131 -9.08 -15.88 5.29
N LEU A 132 -8.75 -15.34 4.16
CA LEU A 132 -9.41 -14.27 3.43
C LEU A 132 -9.38 -12.90 4.13
N VAL A 133 -9.51 -12.84 5.47
CA VAL A 133 -9.40 -11.60 6.23
C VAL A 133 -8.01 -10.99 6.07
N ASP A 134 -6.96 -11.81 6.06
CA ASP A 134 -5.59 -11.35 5.87
C ASP A 134 -5.36 -10.71 4.49
N ILE A 135 -5.90 -11.32 3.43
CA ILE A 135 -5.85 -10.79 2.05
C ILE A 135 -6.68 -9.52 1.95
N THR A 136 -7.90 -9.53 2.51
CA THR A 136 -8.81 -8.39 2.48
C THR A 136 -8.21 -7.16 3.18
N ILE A 137 -7.60 -7.33 4.37
CA ILE A 137 -6.95 -6.21 5.08
C ILE A 137 -5.78 -5.64 4.27
N LEU A 138 -5.00 -6.49 3.60
CA LEU A 138 -3.91 -6.01 2.74
C LEU A 138 -4.46 -5.19 1.57
N ALA A 139 -5.52 -5.68 0.90
CA ALA A 139 -6.17 -4.96 -0.20
C ALA A 139 -6.80 -3.65 0.26
N LEU A 140 -7.57 -3.67 1.36
CA LEU A 140 -8.17 -2.48 1.96
C LEU A 140 -7.12 -1.43 2.34
N GLY A 141 -5.93 -1.87 2.76
CA GLY A 141 -4.84 -0.95 3.05
C GLY A 141 -4.46 -0.07 1.85
N PHE A 142 -4.52 -0.56 0.62
CA PHE A 142 -4.28 0.23 -0.59
C PHE A 142 -5.49 1.13 -0.91
N VAL A 143 -6.71 0.59 -0.85
CA VAL A 143 -7.95 1.34 -1.09
C VAL A 143 -8.07 2.52 -0.14
N LEU A 144 -7.86 2.31 1.17
CA LEU A 144 -7.97 3.37 2.18
C LEU A 144 -6.99 4.53 1.95
N ARG A 145 -5.81 4.28 1.34
CA ARG A 145 -4.88 5.36 0.97
C ARG A 145 -5.47 6.28 -0.08
N VAL A 146 -6.05 5.69 -1.12
CA VAL A 146 -6.65 6.47 -2.22
C VAL A 146 -7.91 7.18 -1.74
N THR A 147 -8.77 6.49 -0.99
CA THR A 147 -9.99 7.09 -0.42
C THR A 147 -9.65 8.23 0.55
N TYR A 148 -8.61 8.06 1.39
CA TYR A 148 -8.11 9.12 2.26
C TYR A 148 -7.70 10.36 1.48
N GLY A 149 -6.93 10.17 0.38
CA GLY A 149 -6.55 11.26 -0.51
C GLY A 149 -7.74 11.94 -1.17
N GLY A 150 -8.70 11.17 -1.72
CA GLY A 150 -9.89 11.72 -2.37
C GLY A 150 -10.75 12.55 -1.43
N VAL A 151 -11.08 11.98 -0.26
CA VAL A 151 -11.93 12.65 0.74
C VAL A 151 -11.28 13.92 1.29
N GLY A 152 -10.00 13.86 1.68
CA GLY A 152 -9.35 15.03 2.29
C GLY A 152 -8.97 16.12 1.28
N LEU A 153 -8.83 15.78 0.01
CA LEU A 153 -8.62 16.77 -1.05
C LEU A 153 -9.94 17.24 -1.70
N GLU A 154 -11.08 16.68 -1.25
CA GLU A 154 -12.40 16.97 -1.81
C GLU A 154 -12.47 16.65 -3.32
N ILE A 155 -11.79 15.57 -3.74
CA ILE A 155 -11.74 15.11 -5.13
C ILE A 155 -12.49 13.79 -5.25
N ASP A 156 -13.53 13.78 -6.09
CA ASP A 156 -14.34 12.59 -6.32
C ASP A 156 -13.54 11.50 -7.05
N ILE A 157 -13.61 10.29 -6.51
CA ILE A 157 -13.05 9.10 -7.14
C ILE A 157 -14.16 8.43 -7.94
N SER A 158 -14.00 8.35 -9.26
CA SER A 158 -15.01 7.69 -10.11
C SER A 158 -15.17 6.21 -9.73
N ASN A 159 -16.37 5.67 -9.93
CA ASN A 159 -16.67 4.26 -9.62
C ASN A 159 -15.71 3.29 -10.34
N TRP A 160 -15.35 3.56 -11.59
CA TRP A 160 -14.45 2.72 -12.36
C TRP A 160 -13.01 2.76 -11.81
N LEU A 161 -12.54 3.93 -11.41
CA LEU A 161 -11.23 4.06 -10.75
C LEU A 161 -11.21 3.34 -9.41
N PHE A 162 -12.27 3.48 -8.60
CA PHE A 162 -12.40 2.77 -7.33
C PHE A 162 -12.34 1.24 -7.53
N LEU A 163 -13.11 0.71 -8.49
CA LEU A 163 -13.12 -0.73 -8.81
C LEU A 163 -11.76 -1.21 -9.36
N THR A 164 -11.07 -0.37 -10.13
CA THR A 164 -9.69 -0.66 -10.59
C THR A 164 -8.73 -0.81 -9.40
N ILE A 165 -8.76 0.17 -8.50
CA ILE A 165 -7.89 0.17 -7.31
C ILE A 165 -8.20 -1.04 -6.41
N LEU A 166 -9.48 -1.33 -6.21
CA LEU A 166 -9.91 -2.49 -5.43
C LEU A 166 -9.39 -3.79 -6.06
N SER A 167 -9.59 -3.96 -7.36
CA SER A 167 -9.20 -5.19 -8.07
C SER A 167 -7.68 -5.38 -8.09
N VAL A 168 -6.90 -4.35 -8.42
CA VAL A 168 -5.43 -4.44 -8.40
C VAL A 168 -4.89 -4.68 -6.99
N SER A 169 -5.56 -4.15 -5.96
CA SER A 169 -5.17 -4.37 -4.58
C SER A 169 -5.35 -5.83 -4.15
N PHE A 170 -6.46 -6.47 -4.54
CA PHE A 170 -6.65 -7.91 -4.32
C PHE A 170 -5.66 -8.75 -5.13
N TYR A 171 -5.43 -8.39 -6.41
CA TYR A 171 -4.43 -9.04 -7.25
C TYR A 171 -3.04 -9.05 -6.58
N MET A 172 -2.57 -7.90 -6.11
CA MET A 172 -1.28 -7.77 -5.42
C MET A 172 -1.26 -8.52 -4.08
N ALA A 173 -2.35 -8.49 -3.31
CA ALA A 173 -2.45 -9.19 -2.03
C ALA A 173 -2.40 -10.71 -2.20
N LEU A 174 -3.10 -11.25 -3.22
CA LEU A 174 -3.07 -12.67 -3.58
C LEU A 174 -1.70 -13.09 -4.07
N GLY A 175 -1.08 -12.30 -4.96
CA GLY A 175 0.28 -12.54 -5.45
C GLY A 175 1.31 -12.59 -4.32
N LYS A 176 1.18 -11.72 -3.33
CA LYS A 176 2.01 -11.76 -2.12
C LYS A 176 1.85 -13.06 -1.34
N ARG A 177 0.62 -13.54 -1.14
CA ARG A 177 0.38 -14.82 -0.43
C ARG A 177 0.88 -16.02 -1.23
N ARG A 178 0.70 -15.97 -2.56
CA ARG A 178 1.23 -16.99 -3.46
C ARG A 178 2.76 -17.10 -3.33
N ASN A 179 3.45 -16.00 -3.43
CA ASN A 179 4.91 -15.97 -3.31
C ASN A 179 5.39 -16.42 -1.93
N GLU A 180 4.72 -15.98 -0.83
CA GLU A 180 5.02 -16.44 0.53
C GLU A 180 4.84 -17.97 0.66
N LEU A 181 3.77 -18.54 0.07
CA LEU A 181 3.49 -19.98 0.12
C LEU A 181 4.56 -20.78 -0.65
N ILE A 182 4.94 -20.34 -1.84
CA ILE A 182 5.91 -21.04 -2.69
C ILE A 182 7.32 -20.97 -2.09
N LYS A 183 7.75 -19.78 -1.63
CA LYS A 183 9.11 -19.58 -1.11
C LYS A 183 9.35 -20.18 0.26
N ASN A 184 8.40 -19.97 1.16
CA ASN A 184 8.63 -20.24 2.58
C ASN A 184 7.83 -21.45 3.08
N GLY A 185 6.99 -22.04 2.23
CA GLY A 185 6.11 -23.14 2.60
C GLY A 185 4.93 -22.72 3.47
N SER A 186 4.00 -23.65 3.65
CA SER A 186 2.78 -23.45 4.44
C SER A 186 3.03 -23.22 5.93
N ASP A 187 4.17 -23.70 6.46
CA ASP A 187 4.49 -23.58 7.90
C ASP A 187 5.04 -22.21 8.29
N SER A 188 5.46 -21.39 7.34
CA SER A 188 6.02 -20.07 7.62
C SER A 188 5.02 -19.08 8.21
N ARG A 189 3.71 -19.32 8.01
CA ARG A 189 2.61 -18.51 8.54
C ARG A 189 1.34 -19.36 8.69
N LYS A 190 0.64 -19.22 9.82
CA LYS A 190 -0.57 -20.04 10.12
C LYS A 190 -1.63 -20.00 9.02
N VAL A 191 -1.89 -18.81 8.45
CA VAL A 191 -2.91 -18.64 7.41
C VAL A 191 -2.55 -19.35 6.09
N LEU A 192 -1.27 -19.55 5.79
CA LEU A 192 -0.85 -20.21 4.55
C LEU A 192 -1.23 -21.67 4.50
N LYS A 193 -1.46 -22.32 5.64
CA LYS A 193 -1.99 -23.69 5.71
C LYS A 193 -3.39 -23.84 5.12
N SER A 194 -4.15 -22.75 5.05
CA SER A 194 -5.52 -22.72 4.51
C SER A 194 -5.56 -22.40 3.02
N TYR A 195 -4.43 -22.05 2.42
CA TYR A 195 -4.34 -21.73 1.00
C TYR A 195 -3.58 -22.81 0.24
N ASN A 196 -4.00 -23.06 -0.99
CA ASN A 196 -3.20 -23.80 -1.95
C ASN A 196 -2.87 -22.92 -3.16
N LYS A 197 -1.87 -23.34 -3.93
CA LYS A 197 -1.39 -22.60 -5.09
C LYS A 197 -2.50 -22.35 -6.10
N ASP A 198 -3.31 -23.37 -6.41
CA ASP A 198 -4.37 -23.29 -7.41
C ASP A 198 -5.45 -22.26 -7.03
N PHE A 199 -5.83 -22.19 -5.76
CA PHE A 199 -6.76 -21.19 -5.27
C PHE A 199 -6.19 -19.77 -5.47
N LEU A 200 -4.93 -19.57 -5.07
CA LEU A 200 -4.28 -18.27 -5.17
C LEU A 200 -4.09 -17.84 -6.63
N ASP A 201 -3.65 -18.75 -7.51
CA ASP A 201 -3.45 -18.48 -8.94
C ASP A 201 -4.79 -18.12 -9.63
N LYS A 202 -5.83 -18.94 -9.45
CA LYS A 202 -7.15 -18.70 -10.09
C LYS A 202 -7.75 -17.35 -9.67
N ASN A 203 -7.71 -17.03 -8.37
CA ASN A 203 -8.24 -15.77 -7.88
C ASN A 203 -7.35 -14.58 -8.27
N MET A 204 -6.03 -14.75 -8.30
CA MET A 204 -5.09 -13.72 -8.77
C MET A 204 -5.40 -13.35 -10.24
N TYR A 205 -5.56 -14.33 -11.13
CA TYR A 205 -5.90 -14.07 -12.54
C TYR A 205 -7.29 -13.47 -12.71
N MET A 206 -8.27 -13.87 -11.90
CA MET A 206 -9.59 -13.25 -11.90
C MET A 206 -9.49 -11.75 -11.58
N PHE A 207 -8.78 -11.37 -10.54
CA PHE A 207 -8.61 -9.96 -10.18
C PHE A 207 -7.71 -9.21 -11.16
N LEU A 208 -6.76 -9.86 -11.81
CA LEU A 208 -5.99 -9.28 -12.92
C LEU A 208 -6.91 -8.91 -14.09
N ALA A 209 -7.78 -9.83 -14.52
CA ALA A 209 -8.74 -9.58 -15.59
C ALA A 209 -9.70 -8.44 -15.23
N LEU A 210 -10.26 -8.44 -14.01
CA LEU A 210 -11.11 -7.35 -13.50
C LEU A 210 -10.38 -6.01 -13.48
N THR A 211 -9.11 -5.99 -13.09
CA THR A 211 -8.28 -4.77 -13.11
C THR A 211 -8.18 -4.20 -14.53
N ILE A 212 -7.89 -5.05 -15.53
CA ILE A 212 -7.80 -4.63 -16.93
C ILE A 212 -9.14 -4.08 -17.42
N VAL A 213 -10.23 -4.77 -17.13
CA VAL A 213 -11.57 -4.34 -17.54
C VAL A 213 -11.96 -2.99 -16.91
N PHE A 214 -11.86 -2.87 -15.58
CA PHE A 214 -12.24 -1.64 -14.90
C PHE A 214 -11.33 -0.46 -15.23
N TYR A 215 -10.02 -0.70 -15.38
CA TYR A 215 -9.10 0.31 -15.86
C TYR A 215 -9.45 0.79 -17.28
N SER A 216 -9.80 -0.13 -18.18
CA SER A 216 -10.18 0.21 -19.54
C SER A 216 -11.46 1.07 -19.58
N LEU A 217 -12.49 0.69 -18.79
CA LEU A 217 -13.70 1.47 -18.65
C LEU A 217 -13.42 2.86 -18.06
N TRP A 218 -12.55 2.94 -17.07
CA TRP A 218 -12.14 4.22 -16.52
C TRP A 218 -11.38 5.07 -17.52
N ALA A 219 -10.38 4.52 -18.20
CA ALA A 219 -9.56 5.25 -19.15
C ALA A 219 -10.35 5.82 -20.33
N VAL A 220 -11.41 5.11 -20.76
CA VAL A 220 -12.29 5.58 -21.84
C VAL A 220 -13.30 6.61 -21.32
N SER A 221 -13.75 6.53 -20.05
CA SER A 221 -14.81 7.39 -19.53
C SER A 221 -14.31 8.66 -18.83
N ALA A 222 -13.11 8.64 -18.27
CA ALA A 222 -12.62 9.72 -17.39
C ALA A 222 -11.94 10.88 -18.12
N PHE A 223 -11.38 10.62 -19.30
CA PHE A 223 -10.61 11.60 -20.05
C PHE A 223 -11.25 11.87 -21.40
N ASN A 224 -11.55 13.14 -21.70
CA ASN A 224 -11.94 13.57 -23.05
C ASN A 224 -10.76 13.52 -24.05
N ASN A 225 -9.65 12.91 -23.65
CA ASN A 225 -8.44 12.80 -24.44
C ASN A 225 -8.37 11.43 -25.13
N GLU A 226 -8.50 11.43 -26.44
CA GLU A 226 -8.38 10.25 -27.29
C GLU A 226 -7.04 9.52 -27.10
N VAL A 227 -5.98 10.21 -26.73
CA VAL A 227 -4.63 9.64 -26.52
C VAL A 227 -4.58 8.79 -25.26
N PHE A 228 -5.31 9.18 -24.21
CA PHE A 228 -5.26 8.46 -22.94
C PHE A 228 -5.76 7.00 -23.02
N LYS A 229 -6.67 6.68 -23.94
CA LYS A 229 -7.11 5.29 -24.15
C LYS A 229 -5.96 4.34 -24.54
N TYR A 230 -4.89 4.83 -25.16
CA TYR A 230 -3.74 3.98 -25.49
C TYR A 230 -2.93 3.57 -24.26
N SER A 231 -3.11 4.24 -23.12
CA SER A 231 -2.55 3.81 -21.85
C SER A 231 -3.03 2.41 -21.43
N ILE A 232 -4.19 1.96 -21.94
CA ILE A 232 -4.73 0.62 -21.68
C ILE A 232 -3.73 -0.47 -22.07
N VAL A 233 -3.14 -0.36 -23.28
CA VAL A 233 -2.14 -1.32 -23.75
C VAL A 233 -0.92 -1.31 -22.81
N LEU A 234 -0.48 -0.12 -22.41
CA LEU A 234 0.65 0.02 -21.50
C LEU A 234 0.38 -0.62 -20.14
N VAL A 235 -0.83 -0.40 -19.57
CA VAL A 235 -1.22 -0.99 -18.29
C VAL A 235 -1.31 -2.51 -18.38
N ILE A 236 -1.83 -3.05 -19.48
CA ILE A 236 -1.81 -4.52 -19.72
C ILE A 236 -0.38 -5.05 -19.67
N VAL A 237 0.56 -4.39 -20.37
CA VAL A 237 1.98 -4.80 -20.37
C VAL A 237 2.60 -4.70 -18.98
N ILE A 238 2.31 -3.62 -18.22
CA ILE A 238 2.77 -3.46 -16.82
C ILE A 238 2.26 -4.61 -15.95
N LEU A 239 0.97 -4.94 -16.06
CA LEU A 239 0.34 -5.98 -15.24
C LEU A 239 0.88 -7.38 -15.62
N LEU A 240 1.07 -7.67 -16.90
CA LEU A 240 1.68 -8.92 -17.35
C LEU A 240 3.13 -9.04 -16.88
N LYS A 241 3.91 -7.96 -16.99
CA LYS A 241 5.29 -7.93 -16.51
C LYS A 241 5.36 -8.15 -14.99
N TYR A 242 4.46 -7.48 -14.24
CA TYR A 242 4.33 -7.69 -12.80
C TYR A 242 3.97 -9.16 -12.46
N SER A 243 3.05 -9.80 -13.22
CA SER A 243 2.74 -11.23 -13.06
C SER A 243 3.97 -12.11 -13.24
N MET A 244 4.76 -11.87 -14.31
CA MET A 244 6.00 -12.63 -14.56
C MET A 244 6.96 -12.55 -13.37
N ASP A 245 7.11 -11.37 -12.76
CA ASP A 245 8.03 -11.17 -11.62
C ASP A 245 7.52 -11.85 -10.35
N VAL A 246 6.20 -11.77 -10.09
CA VAL A 246 5.58 -12.44 -8.92
C VAL A 246 5.59 -13.96 -9.08
N GLU A 247 5.43 -14.47 -10.31
CA GLU A 247 5.43 -15.90 -10.59
C GLU A 247 6.84 -16.48 -10.68
N GLY A 248 7.81 -15.66 -11.05
CA GLY A 248 9.22 -16.04 -11.26
C GLY A 248 10.06 -16.16 -10.00
N ASP A 249 9.48 -16.42 -8.84
CA ASP A 249 10.17 -16.70 -7.56
C ASP A 249 11.01 -15.57 -6.94
N ASN A 250 11.02 -14.35 -7.49
CA ASN A 250 11.95 -13.33 -7.03
C ASN A 250 11.41 -12.47 -5.87
N PHE A 251 10.20 -11.93 -5.98
CA PHE A 251 9.66 -10.98 -5.00
C PHE A 251 8.15 -11.11 -4.83
N GLY A 252 7.64 -10.98 -3.61
CA GLY A 252 6.21 -11.06 -3.32
C GLY A 252 5.60 -9.76 -2.79
N ASP A 253 6.41 -8.88 -2.21
CA ASP A 253 5.92 -7.55 -1.82
C ASP A 253 5.91 -6.63 -3.04
N PRO A 254 4.77 -5.95 -3.33
CA PRO A 254 4.66 -5.09 -4.52
C PRO A 254 5.75 -4.03 -4.65
N ILE A 255 6.25 -3.48 -3.53
CA ILE A 255 7.36 -2.52 -3.57
C ILE A 255 8.65 -3.21 -4.02
N GLU A 256 8.93 -4.40 -3.51
CA GLU A 256 10.14 -5.13 -3.89
C GLU A 256 10.10 -5.46 -5.38
N VAL A 257 8.97 -5.92 -5.90
CA VAL A 257 8.79 -6.18 -7.34
C VAL A 257 9.08 -4.93 -8.16
N ILE A 258 8.39 -3.82 -7.86
CA ILE A 258 8.52 -2.58 -8.64
C ILE A 258 9.93 -1.98 -8.54
N THR A 259 10.57 -2.05 -7.37
CA THR A 259 11.89 -1.42 -7.18
C THR A 259 13.05 -2.22 -7.74
N HIS A 260 12.89 -3.54 -7.92
CA HIS A 260 13.96 -4.40 -8.45
C HIS A 260 13.88 -4.57 -9.98
N ASP A 261 12.69 -4.50 -10.56
CA ASP A 261 12.55 -4.62 -12.01
C ASP A 261 12.64 -3.24 -12.69
N LYS A 262 13.78 -3.02 -13.39
CA LYS A 262 14.01 -1.78 -14.15
C LYS A 262 13.00 -1.59 -15.29
N GLY A 263 12.48 -2.67 -15.86
CA GLY A 263 11.48 -2.62 -16.92
C GLY A 263 10.16 -2.07 -16.38
N LEU A 264 9.71 -2.53 -15.19
CA LEU A 264 8.53 -1.98 -14.54
C LEU A 264 8.70 -0.49 -14.18
N LEU A 265 9.89 -0.08 -13.74
CA LEU A 265 10.17 1.33 -13.47
C LEU A 265 10.06 2.18 -14.75
N VAL A 266 10.65 1.73 -15.86
CA VAL A 266 10.56 2.43 -17.14
C VAL A 266 9.11 2.51 -17.64
N LEU A 267 8.37 1.39 -17.62
CA LEU A 267 6.97 1.36 -18.01
C LEU A 267 6.11 2.27 -17.12
N GLY A 268 6.40 2.34 -15.81
CA GLY A 268 5.74 3.25 -14.89
C GLY A 268 5.99 4.73 -15.22
N ILE A 269 7.22 5.09 -15.59
CA ILE A 269 7.57 6.46 -16.03
C ILE A 269 6.82 6.81 -17.32
N ILE A 270 6.79 5.89 -18.30
CA ILE A 270 6.03 6.08 -19.54
C ILE A 270 4.54 6.26 -19.22
N TYR A 271 3.98 5.46 -18.29
CA TYR A 271 2.58 5.59 -17.88
C TYR A 271 2.29 6.97 -17.27
N ILE A 272 3.16 7.45 -16.41
CA ILE A 272 3.02 8.78 -15.81
C ILE A 272 2.99 9.86 -16.89
N SER A 273 3.79 9.74 -17.97
CA SER A 273 3.76 10.71 -19.07
C SER A 273 2.40 10.78 -19.78
N PHE A 274 1.69 9.65 -19.90
CA PHE A 274 0.31 9.64 -20.45
C PHE A 274 -0.69 10.40 -19.60
N VAL A 275 -0.48 10.46 -18.28
CA VAL A 275 -1.40 11.15 -17.36
C VAL A 275 -1.27 12.67 -17.48
N PHE A 276 -0.11 13.16 -17.93
CA PHE A 276 0.18 14.60 -18.04
C PHE A 276 0.14 15.14 -19.49
N ILE A 277 -0.24 14.32 -20.48
CA ILE A 277 -0.54 14.74 -21.85
C ILE A 277 -2.03 15.05 -21.97
#